data_9ecfb4527c8c445282828cc76dffd619
#
_entry.id   9ecfb4527c8c445282828cc76dffd619
#
_cell.length_a   1.000
_cell.length_b   1.000
_cell.length_c   1.000
_cell.angle_alpha   90.00
_cell.angle_beta   90.00
_cell.angle_gamma   90.00
#
_symmetry.space_group_name_H-M   'P 1'
#
loop_
_entity.id
_entity.type
_entity.pdbx_description
1 polymer ?
#
loop_
_entity_poly.entity_id
_entity_poly.type
_entity_poly.pdbx_seq_one_letter_code
_entity_poly.pdbx_strand_id
1 'polypeptide(L)'
;MWLATVGRERIEETIDPELTIDRALETYLKKGYSREWINQRLQAIQVRKELTDEWDARGVQKGVEYAILTDEISRAWSGMSTRQYKNLKGLKKENLRDNMTTLELVLNMLAEATTTQFSRDRKPTTSKRI
;
A
#
# COMPACT_ATOMS: atom_id res chain seq x y z
N MET A 1 -23.98 9.68 -4.54
CA MET A 1 -23.10 10.73 -4.04
C MET A 1 -21.88 10.18 -3.37
N TRP A 2 -22.04 9.33 -2.37
CA TRP A 2 -20.89 8.74 -1.71
C TRP A 2 -19.97 7.96 -2.65
N LEU A 3 -20.56 7.13 -3.52
CA LEU A 3 -19.77 6.34 -4.46
C LEU A 3 -19.04 7.22 -5.47
N ALA A 4 -19.67 8.29 -5.92
CA ALA A 4 -19.05 9.21 -6.86
C ALA A 4 -17.84 9.92 -6.20
N THR A 5 -17.97 10.28 -4.94
CA THR A 5 -16.90 10.93 -4.21
C THR A 5 -15.70 10.00 -4.04
N VAL A 6 -15.97 8.75 -3.64
CA VAL A 6 -14.91 7.76 -3.47
C VAL A 6 -14.21 7.49 -4.81
N GLY A 7 -15.00 7.38 -5.89
CA GLY A 7 -14.43 7.17 -7.21
C GLY A 7 -13.55 8.32 -7.65
N ARG A 8 -13.99 9.54 -7.36
CA ARG A 8 -13.20 10.71 -7.72
C ARG A 8 -11.88 10.75 -6.93
N GLU A 9 -11.92 10.45 -5.65
CA GLU A 9 -10.72 10.43 -4.83
C GLU A 9 -9.70 9.43 -5.35
N ARG A 10 -10.15 8.25 -5.76
CA ARG A 10 -9.25 7.25 -6.32
C ARG A 10 -8.63 7.70 -7.63
N ILE A 11 -9.37 8.40 -8.46
CA ILE A 11 -8.85 8.92 -9.72
C ILE A 11 -7.78 9.98 -9.43
N GLU A 12 -8.02 10.87 -8.47
CA GLU A 12 -7.06 11.88 -8.10
C GLU A 12 -5.79 11.27 -7.52
N GLU A 13 -5.92 10.23 -6.72
CA GLU A 13 -4.78 9.51 -6.16
C GLU A 13 -3.91 8.90 -7.26
N THR A 14 -4.54 8.43 -8.32
CA THR A 14 -3.80 7.85 -9.43
C THR A 14 -3.07 8.92 -10.23
N ILE A 15 -3.67 10.10 -10.33
CA ILE A 15 -3.10 11.18 -11.13
C ILE A 15 -2.03 11.97 -10.38
N ASP A 16 -2.23 12.23 -9.10
CA ASP A 16 -1.34 13.10 -8.32
C ASP A 16 -1.05 12.52 -6.94
N PRO A 17 0.08 11.82 -6.79
CA PRO A 17 0.47 11.25 -5.50
C PRO A 17 0.70 12.29 -4.41
N GLU A 18 1.16 13.49 -4.76
CA GLU A 18 1.39 14.52 -3.76
C GLU A 18 0.07 15.02 -3.19
N LEU A 19 -0.94 15.14 -4.03
CA LEU A 19 -2.27 15.54 -3.58
C LEU A 19 -2.83 14.50 -2.61
N THR A 20 -2.60 13.22 -2.90
CA THR A 20 -3.03 12.13 -2.02
C THR A 20 -2.36 12.23 -0.65
N ILE A 21 -1.07 12.52 -0.63
CA ILE A 21 -0.30 12.63 0.62
C ILE A 21 -0.80 13.84 1.43
N ASP A 22 -1.00 14.99 0.80
CA ASP A 22 -1.48 16.18 1.48
C ASP A 22 -2.85 15.94 2.10
N ARG A 23 -3.71 15.27 1.37
CA ARG A 23 -5.05 14.96 1.85
C ARG A 23 -5.02 14.00 3.02
N ALA A 24 -4.15 13.00 2.95
CA ALA A 24 -3.99 12.04 4.03
C ALA A 24 -3.45 12.72 5.28
N LEU A 25 -2.49 13.62 5.12
CA LEU A 25 -1.92 14.35 6.24
C LEU A 25 -3.02 15.13 7.00
N GLU A 26 -3.83 15.88 6.27
CA GLU A 26 -4.92 16.63 6.88
C GLU A 26 -5.89 15.72 7.62
N THR A 27 -6.26 14.61 7.00
CA THR A 27 -7.20 13.66 7.58
C THR A 27 -6.67 13.07 8.88
N TYR A 28 -5.42 12.63 8.88
CA TYR A 28 -4.83 12.01 10.07
C TYR A 28 -4.61 13.02 11.19
N LEU A 29 -4.24 14.25 10.85
CA LEU A 29 -4.10 15.29 11.84
C LEU A 29 -5.43 15.58 12.53
N LYS A 30 -6.51 15.65 11.75
CA LYS A 30 -7.85 15.88 12.30
C LYS A 30 -8.30 14.75 13.21
N LYS A 31 -7.88 13.53 12.93
CA LYS A 31 -8.24 12.37 13.75
C LYS A 31 -7.38 12.22 14.99
N GLY A 32 -6.36 13.04 15.13
CA GLY A 32 -5.54 13.04 16.34
C GLY A 32 -4.43 12.01 16.39
N TYR A 33 -4.03 11.45 15.25
CA TYR A 33 -2.90 10.52 15.23
C TYR A 33 -1.59 11.24 15.54
N SER A 34 -0.63 10.54 16.12
CA SER A 34 0.65 11.14 16.44
C SER A 34 1.43 11.47 15.18
N ARG A 35 2.32 12.46 15.29
CA ARG A 35 3.16 12.84 14.13
C ARG A 35 4.06 11.71 13.68
N GLU A 36 4.59 10.92 14.59
CA GLU A 36 5.44 9.79 14.25
C GLU A 36 4.67 8.77 13.42
N TRP A 37 3.47 8.43 13.85
CA TRP A 37 2.63 7.49 13.14
C TRP A 37 2.26 8.03 11.76
N ILE A 38 1.86 9.30 11.69
CA ILE A 38 1.48 9.95 10.44
C ILE A 38 2.65 9.92 9.45
N ASN A 39 3.86 10.23 9.92
CA ASN A 39 5.03 10.23 9.07
C ASN A 39 5.27 8.85 8.45
N GLN A 40 5.17 7.79 9.26
CA GLN A 40 5.34 6.44 8.75
C GLN A 40 4.21 6.05 7.78
N ARG A 41 2.99 6.46 8.09
CA ARG A 41 1.85 6.16 7.21
C ARG A 41 1.99 6.84 5.85
N LEU A 42 2.47 8.10 5.83
CA LEU A 42 2.69 8.81 4.58
C LEU A 42 3.81 8.16 3.76
N GLN A 43 4.87 7.70 4.41
CA GLN A 43 5.93 6.98 3.72
C GLN A 43 5.39 5.67 3.15
N ALA A 44 4.54 4.99 3.90
CA ALA A 44 3.94 3.74 3.45
C ALA A 44 3.06 3.96 2.20
N ILE A 45 2.36 5.09 2.12
CA ILE A 45 1.57 5.43 0.95
C ILE A 45 2.49 5.57 -0.27
N GLN A 46 3.61 6.26 -0.10
CA GLN A 46 4.57 6.45 -1.20
C GLN A 46 5.18 5.11 -1.64
N VAL A 47 5.57 4.27 -0.69
CA VAL A 47 6.15 2.97 -1.00
C VAL A 47 5.14 2.10 -1.73
N ARG A 48 3.89 2.11 -1.29
CA ARG A 48 2.82 1.36 -1.96
C ARG A 48 2.58 1.87 -3.37
N LYS A 49 2.66 3.18 -3.56
CA LYS A 49 2.49 3.77 -4.89
C LYS A 49 3.60 3.28 -5.83
N GLU A 50 4.82 3.23 -5.37
CA GLU A 50 5.93 2.74 -6.18
C GLU A 50 5.74 1.26 -6.53
N LEU A 51 5.25 0.47 -5.60
CA LEU A 51 5.00 -0.95 -5.85
C LEU A 51 3.91 -1.14 -6.90
N THR A 52 2.79 -0.42 -6.76
CA THR A 52 1.69 -0.56 -7.72
C THR A 52 2.07 -0.01 -9.09
N ASP A 53 2.92 1.01 -9.16
CA ASP A 53 3.43 1.50 -10.43
C ASP A 53 4.30 0.44 -11.10
N GLU A 54 5.11 -0.26 -10.32
CA GLU A 54 5.94 -1.35 -10.84
C GLU A 54 5.06 -2.49 -11.36
N TRP A 55 4.04 -2.87 -10.61
CA TRP A 55 3.11 -3.90 -11.05
C TRP A 55 2.40 -3.51 -12.35
N ASP A 56 1.96 -2.26 -12.44
CA ASP A 56 1.29 -1.76 -13.63
C ASP A 56 2.24 -1.82 -14.83
N ALA A 57 3.49 -1.43 -14.65
CA ALA A 57 4.49 -1.49 -15.70
C ALA A 57 4.79 -2.92 -16.16
N ARG A 58 4.53 -3.91 -15.29
CA ARG A 58 4.72 -5.31 -15.61
C ARG A 58 3.47 -5.99 -16.14
N GLY A 59 2.38 -5.24 -16.31
CA GLY A 59 1.14 -5.78 -16.84
C GLY A 59 0.28 -6.52 -15.83
N VAL A 60 0.58 -6.36 -14.53
CA VAL A 60 -0.26 -6.95 -13.49
C VAL A 60 -1.61 -6.25 -13.50
N GLN A 61 -2.69 -7.01 -13.47
CA GLN A 61 -4.02 -6.45 -13.54
C GLN A 61 -4.50 -5.95 -12.18
N LYS A 62 -5.06 -4.75 -12.19
CA LYS A 62 -5.59 -4.18 -10.96
C LYS A 62 -6.76 -5.01 -10.49
N GLY A 63 -7.03 -4.95 -9.21
CA GLY A 63 -8.09 -5.72 -8.60
C GLY A 63 -7.60 -7.07 -8.13
N VAL A 64 -7.98 -8.14 -8.82
CA VAL A 64 -7.70 -9.49 -8.34
C VAL A 64 -6.21 -9.78 -8.22
N GLU A 65 -5.43 -9.46 -9.23
CA GLU A 65 -3.99 -9.76 -9.18
C GLU A 65 -3.27 -8.92 -8.14
N TYR A 66 -3.64 -7.64 -8.00
CA TYR A 66 -3.07 -6.80 -6.96
C TYR A 66 -3.39 -7.38 -5.58
N ALA A 67 -4.62 -7.86 -5.38
CA ALA A 67 -5.03 -8.43 -4.12
C ALA A 67 -4.22 -9.69 -3.79
N ILE A 68 -4.03 -10.56 -4.79
CA ILE A 68 -3.25 -11.79 -4.60
C ILE A 68 -1.82 -11.48 -4.20
N LEU A 69 -1.17 -10.56 -4.92
CA LEU A 69 0.21 -10.20 -4.63
C LEU A 69 0.33 -9.49 -3.28
N THR A 70 -0.64 -8.67 -2.93
CA THR A 70 -0.66 -8.00 -1.63
C THR A 70 -0.78 -9.03 -0.50
N ASP A 71 -1.62 -10.05 -0.68
CA ASP A 71 -1.75 -11.12 0.30
C ASP A 71 -0.44 -11.91 0.45
N GLU A 72 0.26 -12.15 -0.66
CA GLU A 72 1.54 -12.84 -0.60
C GLU A 72 2.57 -12.05 0.19
N ILE A 73 2.61 -10.74 -0.01
CA ILE A 73 3.51 -9.88 0.75
C ILE A 73 3.14 -9.91 2.23
N SER A 74 1.86 -9.81 2.53
CA SER A 74 1.38 -9.84 3.91
C SER A 74 1.79 -11.14 4.60
N ARG A 75 1.60 -12.27 3.93
CA ARG A 75 1.96 -13.57 4.48
C ARG A 75 3.46 -13.71 4.66
N ALA A 76 4.25 -13.11 3.78
CA ALA A 76 5.70 -13.23 3.85
C ALA A 76 6.26 -12.61 5.12
N TRP A 77 5.72 -11.48 5.58
CA TRP A 77 6.27 -10.84 6.78
C TRP A 77 5.43 -11.07 8.04
N SER A 78 4.12 -11.24 7.91
CA SER A 78 3.25 -11.40 9.08
C SER A 78 2.77 -12.82 9.31
N GLY A 79 2.90 -13.66 8.30
CA GLY A 79 2.38 -15.02 8.36
C GLY A 79 0.88 -15.10 8.11
N MET A 80 0.24 -13.98 7.79
CA MET A 80 -1.21 -13.92 7.63
C MET A 80 -1.59 -13.27 6.31
N SER A 81 -2.73 -13.70 5.73
CA SER A 81 -3.31 -12.97 4.62
C SER A 81 -3.89 -11.67 5.14
N THR A 82 -4.23 -10.76 4.25
CA THR A 82 -4.85 -9.49 4.62
C THR A 82 -6.13 -9.72 5.43
N ARG A 83 -6.95 -10.68 5.02
CA ARG A 83 -8.19 -10.97 5.72
C ARG A 83 -7.93 -11.51 7.12
N GLN A 84 -6.97 -12.44 7.26
CA GLN A 84 -6.62 -12.99 8.58
C GLN A 84 -6.10 -11.89 9.50
N TYR A 85 -5.30 -10.98 8.96
CA TYR A 85 -4.74 -9.89 9.73
C TYR A 85 -5.85 -8.94 10.20
N LYS A 86 -6.78 -8.61 9.31
CA LYS A 86 -7.92 -7.77 9.69
C LYS A 86 -8.77 -8.44 10.77
N ASN A 87 -8.98 -9.75 10.64
CA ASN A 87 -9.75 -10.49 11.63
C ASN A 87 -9.05 -10.47 13.00
N LEU A 88 -7.74 -10.61 13.01
CA LEU A 88 -6.97 -10.56 14.24
C LEU A 88 -7.14 -9.21 14.95
N LYS A 89 -7.21 -8.14 14.19
CA LYS A 89 -7.37 -6.79 14.74
C LYS A 89 -8.83 -6.42 15.00
N GLY A 90 -9.77 -7.30 14.68
CA GLY A 90 -11.19 -7.02 14.87
C GLY A 90 -11.78 -6.05 13.87
N LEU A 91 -11.15 -5.92 12.71
CA LEU A 91 -11.60 -5.00 11.66
C LEU A 91 -12.54 -5.72 10.70
N LYS A 92 -13.50 -4.99 10.16
CA LYS A 92 -14.41 -5.53 9.15
C LYS A 92 -14.21 -4.80 7.84
N LYS A 93 -14.65 -3.55 7.77
CA LYS A 93 -14.52 -2.73 6.57
C LYS A 93 -13.42 -1.69 6.70
N GLU A 94 -12.92 -1.51 7.88
CA GLU A 94 -11.92 -0.49 8.14
C GLU A 94 -10.62 -0.81 7.38
N ASN A 95 -9.87 0.22 7.05
CA ASN A 95 -8.61 0.07 6.35
C ASN A 95 -7.58 -0.57 7.28
N LEU A 96 -6.96 -1.66 6.83
CA LEU A 96 -5.98 -2.37 7.65
C LEU A 96 -4.79 -1.48 7.99
N ARG A 97 -4.27 -0.76 7.02
CA ARG A 97 -3.06 0.03 7.23
C ARG A 97 -3.28 1.21 8.16
N ASP A 98 -4.48 1.79 8.15
CA ASP A 98 -4.81 2.87 9.08
C ASP A 98 -4.92 2.37 10.51
N ASN A 99 -4.99 1.06 10.70
CA ASN A 99 -5.08 0.44 12.01
C ASN A 99 -3.82 -0.34 12.39
N MET A 100 -2.73 -0.12 11.67
CA MET A 100 -1.43 -0.68 12.00
C MET A 100 -0.68 0.22 12.97
N THR A 101 0.14 -0.39 13.83
CA THR A 101 1.06 0.38 14.66
C THR A 101 2.21 0.89 13.81
N THR A 102 3.00 1.79 14.35
CA THR A 102 4.18 2.32 13.65
C THR A 102 5.10 1.18 13.20
N LEU A 103 5.34 0.21 14.08
CA LEU A 103 6.21 -0.92 13.74
C LEU A 103 5.62 -1.76 12.61
N GLU A 104 4.33 -2.03 12.66
CA GLU A 104 3.68 -2.79 11.59
C GLU A 104 3.79 -2.08 10.24
N LEU A 105 3.61 -0.75 10.24
CA LEU A 105 3.76 0.04 9.03
C LEU A 105 5.16 -0.08 8.46
N VAL A 106 6.18 -0.02 9.31
CA VAL A 106 7.57 -0.13 8.88
C VAL A 106 7.86 -1.50 8.30
N LEU A 107 7.39 -2.56 8.94
CA LEU A 107 7.62 -3.93 8.47
C LEU A 107 6.92 -4.17 7.13
N ASN A 108 5.69 -3.72 6.99
CA ASN A 108 4.97 -3.86 5.72
C ASN A 108 5.62 -3.03 4.62
N MET A 109 6.06 -1.83 4.95
CA MET A 109 6.74 -0.95 4.02
C MET A 109 8.04 -1.57 3.51
N LEU A 110 8.81 -2.18 4.40
CA LEU A 110 10.05 -2.84 4.04
C LEU A 110 9.78 -4.00 3.08
N ALA A 111 8.76 -4.80 3.35
CA ALA A 111 8.38 -5.92 2.49
C ALA A 111 7.95 -5.44 1.10
N GLU A 112 7.18 -4.36 1.05
CA GLU A 112 6.74 -3.81 -0.23
C GLU A 112 7.90 -3.19 -1.02
N ALA A 113 8.78 -2.46 -0.35
CA ALA A 113 9.94 -1.86 -1.00
C ALA A 113 10.89 -2.94 -1.54
N THR A 114 11.07 -4.01 -0.79
CA THR A 114 11.90 -5.14 -1.20
C THR A 114 11.33 -5.80 -2.45
N THR A 115 10.01 -5.97 -2.49
CA THR A 115 9.32 -6.55 -3.64
C THR A 115 9.52 -5.68 -4.88
N THR A 116 9.39 -4.36 -4.73
CA THR A 116 9.61 -3.43 -5.83
C THR A 116 11.03 -3.54 -6.36
N GLN A 117 12.00 -3.59 -5.47
CA GLN A 117 13.41 -3.66 -5.84
C GLN A 117 13.71 -4.96 -6.60
N PHE A 118 13.22 -6.09 -6.09
CA PHE A 118 13.42 -7.36 -6.77
C PHE A 118 12.78 -7.36 -8.15
N SER A 119 11.62 -6.78 -8.29
CA SER A 119 10.94 -6.71 -9.59
C SER A 119 11.74 -5.88 -10.57
N ARG A 120 12.28 -4.75 -10.15
CA ARG A 120 13.11 -3.91 -11.00
C ARG A 120 14.38 -4.61 -11.43
N ASP A 121 15.00 -5.34 -10.51
CA ASP A 121 16.25 -6.05 -10.80
C ASP A 121 16.04 -7.20 -11.76
N ARG A 122 14.83 -7.71 -11.87
CA ARG A 122 14.49 -8.81 -12.76
C ARG A 122 13.79 -8.38 -14.04
N LYS A 123 14.05 -7.17 -14.50
CA LYS A 123 13.46 -6.72 -15.73
C LYS A 123 13.88 -7.63 -16.89
N PRO A 124 13.09 -7.71 -17.95
CA PRO A 124 13.40 -8.57 -19.10
C PRO A 124 14.80 -8.38 -19.65
N THR A 125 15.31 -7.17 -19.60
CA THR A 125 16.65 -6.92 -20.08
C THR A 125 17.67 -7.63 -19.23
N THR A 126 17.37 -7.80 -17.94
CA THR A 126 18.28 -8.52 -17.08
C THR A 126 18.07 -9.99 -17.23
N SER A 127 16.86 -10.42 -17.55
CA SER A 127 16.63 -11.83 -17.67
C SER A 127 17.32 -12.40 -18.87
N LYS A 128 17.85 -11.56 -19.73
CA LYS A 128 18.52 -12.14 -20.76
C LYS A 128 19.66 -12.89 -20.31
N ARG A 129 20.15 -12.59 -19.30
CA ARG A 129 21.09 -13.24 -18.85
C ARG A 129 20.89 -14.48 -18.53
N ILE A 130 20.05 -14.68 -18.35
CA ILE A 130 19.81 -15.82 -18.07
C ILE A 130 20.35 -16.71 -18.22
#